data_2801287c8333c222af3697c7073d4473
#
_entry.id   2801287c8333c222af3697c7073d4473
#
_cell.length_a   1.000
_cell.length_b   1.000
_cell.length_c   1.000
_cell.angle_alpha   90.00
_cell.angle_beta   90.00
_cell.angle_gamma   90.00
#
_symmetry.space_group_name_H-M   'P 1'
#
loop_
_entity.id
_entity.type
_entity.pdbx_description
1 polymer ?
#
loop_
_entity_poly.entity_id
_entity_poly.type
_entity_poly.pdbx_seq_one_letter_code
_entity_poly.pdbx_strand_id
1 'polypeptide(L)'
;MSGNGMGAGRPRSILLATDLGARSDRALDRAVQLAKDWQSPLVVATVIEAGAGRIDLMALRDPPDWYRGEDPEQVAERQLLEAMSAQGVDAEFRVERGPPGDRLLEVAEAEGCDLVVAGVARHESLGRAVLGSTVDRLARRSPVPVLVVRGRVQGPYRRMLVASDWSASAEHAMRTAMAMFPQSAITVLHGYEVPMAGLMDTTREQMLAAVRDQALADGREFIARCQPPGGVGSVSLVVERGDPSLLMRMYASQYPVDLAVVATHGRSALLDVMLGSVAQRLLEDLPLDTLVVRKPSADAS
;
A
#
# COMPACT_ATOMS: atom_id res chain seq x y z
N MET A 1 -3.55 -28.66 4.73
CA MET A 1 -4.03 -27.94 3.55
C MET A 1 -5.23 -27.11 4.02
N SER A 2 -4.96 -25.93 4.55
CA SER A 2 -6.02 -25.03 5.06
C SER A 2 -6.04 -23.81 4.17
N GLY A 3 -7.07 -23.72 3.35
CA GLY A 3 -7.33 -22.54 2.52
C GLY A 3 -7.49 -21.33 3.44
N ASN A 4 -6.53 -20.43 3.37
CA ASN A 4 -6.51 -19.20 4.15
C ASN A 4 -7.48 -18.19 3.52
N GLY A 5 -8.80 -18.42 3.69
CA GLY A 5 -9.78 -17.39 3.47
C GLY A 5 -9.48 -16.26 4.47
N MET A 6 -9.08 -15.07 3.97
CA MET A 6 -8.94 -13.89 4.79
C MET A 6 -10.22 -13.72 5.60
N GLY A 7 -10.17 -14.07 6.89
CA GLY A 7 -11.26 -13.82 7.82
C GLY A 7 -11.54 -12.31 7.83
N ALA A 8 -12.81 -11.95 7.72
CA ALA A 8 -13.28 -10.57 7.75
C ALA A 8 -12.91 -9.92 9.09
N GLY A 9 -11.70 -9.36 9.21
CA GLY A 9 -11.19 -8.80 10.45
C GLY A 9 -9.87 -8.05 10.29
N ARG A 10 -9.35 -7.61 11.43
CA ARG A 10 -8.01 -7.00 11.52
C ARG A 10 -6.93 -8.03 11.21
N PRO A 11 -5.79 -7.64 10.63
CA PRO A 11 -4.64 -8.51 10.43
C PRO A 11 -4.22 -9.22 11.72
N ARG A 12 -3.94 -10.51 11.64
CA ARG A 12 -3.49 -11.33 12.76
C ARG A 12 -1.99 -11.26 12.94
N SER A 13 -1.24 -10.93 11.90
CA SER A 13 0.21 -10.75 11.91
C SER A 13 0.59 -9.68 10.87
N ILE A 14 1.57 -8.86 11.23
CA ILE A 14 2.05 -7.74 10.41
C ILE A 14 3.51 -7.97 10.07
N LEU A 15 3.88 -7.86 8.79
CA LEU A 15 5.27 -7.78 8.37
C LEU A 15 5.66 -6.31 8.16
N LEU A 16 6.67 -5.84 8.87
CA LEU A 16 7.37 -4.59 8.55
C LEU A 16 8.59 -4.89 7.67
N ALA A 17 8.59 -4.35 6.47
CA ALA A 17 9.74 -4.34 5.58
C ALA A 17 10.58 -3.09 5.82
N THR A 18 11.84 -3.25 6.25
CA THR A 18 12.74 -2.14 6.56
C THR A 18 14.10 -2.30 5.85
N ASP A 19 14.67 -1.18 5.42
CA ASP A 19 16.06 -1.09 4.95
C ASP A 19 17.02 -0.60 6.04
N LEU A 20 16.55 -0.55 7.29
CA LEU A 20 17.29 -0.04 8.47
C LEU A 20 17.75 1.42 8.31
N GLY A 21 17.30 2.10 7.29
CA GLY A 21 17.59 3.52 7.07
C GLY A 21 16.52 4.42 7.70
N ALA A 22 16.88 5.68 7.97
CA ALA A 22 15.96 6.69 8.52
C ALA A 22 14.68 6.90 7.69
N ARG A 23 14.64 6.39 6.46
CA ARG A 23 13.46 6.42 5.59
C ARG A 23 12.39 5.42 6.01
N SER A 24 12.82 4.32 6.65
CA SER A 24 11.94 3.29 7.18
C SER A 24 11.32 3.65 8.53
N ASP A 25 11.79 4.68 9.22
CA ASP A 25 11.32 5.06 10.56
C ASP A 25 9.81 5.31 10.60
N ARG A 26 9.27 5.95 9.56
CA ARG A 26 7.82 6.21 9.47
C ARG A 26 7.00 4.93 9.32
N ALA A 27 7.52 3.97 8.55
CA ALA A 27 6.89 2.67 8.39
C ALA A 27 6.99 1.86 9.68
N LEU A 28 8.12 1.94 10.39
CA LEU A 28 8.31 1.37 11.71
C LEU A 28 7.28 1.93 12.71
N ASP A 29 7.21 3.26 12.85
CA ASP A 29 6.26 3.91 13.76
C ASP A 29 4.81 3.49 13.45
N ARG A 30 4.45 3.40 12.17
CA ARG A 30 3.11 2.98 11.74
C ARG A 30 2.85 1.50 12.03
N ALA A 31 3.79 0.62 11.74
CA ALA A 31 3.66 -0.80 11.99
C ALA A 31 3.52 -1.08 13.51
N VAL A 32 4.32 -0.41 14.32
CA VAL A 32 4.25 -0.48 15.79
C VAL A 32 2.90 0.02 16.30
N GLN A 33 2.41 1.15 15.80
CA GLN A 33 1.08 1.66 16.18
C GLN A 33 -0.01 0.64 15.83
N LEU A 34 -0.01 0.09 14.61
CA LEU A 34 -1.01 -0.88 14.17
C LEU A 34 -0.93 -2.18 14.98
N ALA A 35 0.29 -2.67 15.27
CA ALA A 35 0.51 -3.84 16.11
C ALA A 35 -0.10 -3.67 17.52
N LYS A 36 0.10 -2.48 18.13
CA LYS A 36 -0.51 -2.13 19.42
C LYS A 36 -2.03 -2.04 19.36
N ASP A 37 -2.55 -1.32 18.37
CA ASP A 37 -3.99 -1.08 18.23
C ASP A 37 -4.78 -2.37 17.92
N TRP A 38 -4.16 -3.30 17.23
CA TRP A 38 -4.77 -4.58 16.85
C TRP A 38 -4.38 -5.75 17.74
N GLN A 39 -3.39 -5.54 18.61
CA GLN A 39 -2.79 -6.62 19.42
C GLN A 39 -2.26 -7.77 18.55
N SER A 40 -1.67 -7.41 17.41
CA SER A 40 -1.14 -8.33 16.43
C SER A 40 0.38 -8.46 16.58
N PRO A 41 0.96 -9.67 16.50
CA PRO A 41 2.40 -9.85 16.44
C PRO A 41 3.01 -9.11 15.25
N LEU A 42 4.23 -8.63 15.45
CA LEU A 42 4.99 -7.88 14.46
C LEU A 42 6.22 -8.69 14.05
N VAL A 43 6.35 -8.98 12.77
CA VAL A 43 7.55 -9.52 12.15
C VAL A 43 8.29 -8.36 11.50
N VAL A 44 9.56 -8.16 11.86
CA VAL A 44 10.39 -7.10 11.27
C VAL A 44 11.44 -7.76 10.38
N ALA A 45 11.38 -7.49 9.09
CA ALA A 45 12.30 -8.10 8.14
C ALA A 45 13.14 -7.07 7.40
N THR A 46 14.43 -7.39 7.29
CA THR A 46 15.37 -6.68 6.42
C THR A 46 16.04 -7.66 5.47
N VAL A 47 16.43 -7.17 4.29
CA VAL A 47 17.08 -8.00 3.28
C VAL A 47 18.39 -7.36 2.87
N ILE A 48 19.46 -8.13 2.98
CA ILE A 48 20.81 -7.74 2.55
C ILE A 48 20.96 -8.10 1.07
N GLU A 49 21.08 -7.08 0.24
CA GLU A 49 21.36 -7.28 -1.19
C GLU A 49 22.80 -7.79 -1.42
N ALA A 50 22.98 -8.60 -2.46
CA ALA A 50 24.29 -9.07 -2.82
C ALA A 50 25.24 -7.90 -3.13
N GLY A 51 26.30 -7.74 -2.34
CA GLY A 51 27.25 -6.64 -2.45
C GLY A 51 26.96 -5.43 -1.57
N ALA A 52 25.78 -5.34 -0.92
CA ALA A 52 25.51 -4.29 0.06
C ALA A 52 26.38 -4.48 1.31
N GLY A 53 26.93 -3.40 1.83
CA GLY A 53 27.73 -3.40 3.08
C GLY A 53 29.16 -3.96 2.95
N ARG A 54 29.59 -4.43 1.80
CA ARG A 54 31.00 -4.78 1.59
C ARG A 54 31.79 -3.48 1.44
N ILE A 55 32.49 -3.10 2.49
CA ILE A 55 33.60 -2.15 2.34
C ILE A 55 34.54 -2.81 1.33
N ASP A 56 34.86 -2.10 0.25
CA ASP A 56 35.85 -2.60 -0.72
C ASP A 56 37.23 -2.61 -0.08
N LEU A 57 37.49 -3.68 0.66
CA LEU A 57 38.78 -3.90 1.31
C LEU A 57 39.91 -4.08 0.29
N MET A 58 39.58 -4.32 -1.00
CA MET A 58 40.54 -4.31 -2.08
C MET A 58 41.14 -2.93 -2.34
N ALA A 59 40.44 -1.85 -1.90
CA ALA A 59 40.98 -0.49 -1.94
C ALA A 59 42.08 -0.23 -0.87
N LEU A 60 42.12 -1.06 0.17
CA LEU A 60 43.14 -1.03 1.20
C LEU A 60 44.07 -2.21 1.02
N ARG A 61 45.37 -1.96 0.82
CA ARG A 61 46.40 -3.02 0.72
C ARG A 61 46.43 -3.91 1.96
N ASP A 62 46.24 -3.31 3.14
CA ASP A 62 46.10 -4.01 4.44
C ASP A 62 44.99 -3.32 5.25
N PRO A 63 43.98 -4.09 5.70
CA PRO A 63 42.98 -3.52 6.61
C PRO A 63 43.64 -3.16 7.94
N PRO A 64 43.18 -2.08 8.62
CA PRO A 64 43.71 -1.70 9.93
C PRO A 64 43.53 -2.82 10.97
N ASP A 65 44.48 -2.98 11.90
CA ASP A 65 44.47 -4.01 12.94
C ASP A 65 43.21 -4.00 13.85
N TRP A 66 42.52 -2.87 13.93
CA TRP A 66 41.26 -2.73 14.66
C TRP A 66 40.04 -3.15 13.86
N TYR A 67 40.16 -3.35 12.54
CA TYR A 67 39.04 -3.74 11.69
C TYR A 67 38.81 -5.26 11.78
N ARG A 68 37.72 -5.69 12.35
CA ARG A 68 37.40 -7.10 12.55
C ARG A 68 36.38 -7.67 11.57
N GLY A 69 36.04 -6.97 10.49
CA GLY A 69 35.07 -7.44 9.51
C GLY A 69 33.77 -7.92 10.18
N GLU A 70 32.81 -7.04 10.42
CA GLU A 70 31.52 -7.48 10.96
C GLU A 70 30.72 -8.22 9.91
N ASP A 71 30.05 -9.31 10.30
CA ASP A 71 29.07 -9.98 9.43
C ASP A 71 27.87 -9.03 9.23
N PRO A 72 27.51 -8.71 7.97
CA PRO A 72 26.37 -7.86 7.69
C PRO A 72 25.06 -8.31 8.34
N GLU A 73 24.87 -9.62 8.55
CA GLU A 73 23.70 -10.15 9.25
C GLU A 73 23.70 -9.75 10.72
N GLN A 74 24.83 -9.91 11.42
CA GLN A 74 24.96 -9.54 12.83
C GLN A 74 24.78 -8.02 13.04
N VAL A 75 25.27 -7.21 12.09
CA VAL A 75 25.04 -5.75 12.09
C VAL A 75 23.56 -5.45 11.94
N ALA A 76 22.89 -6.09 10.98
CA ALA A 76 21.48 -5.89 10.73
C ALA A 76 20.62 -6.34 11.93
N GLU A 77 20.89 -7.49 12.51
CA GLU A 77 20.20 -7.97 13.72
C GLU A 77 20.35 -7.01 14.89
N ARG A 78 21.56 -6.52 15.15
CA ARG A 78 21.80 -5.52 16.20
C ARG A 78 21.01 -4.24 15.95
N GLN A 79 21.01 -3.72 14.73
CA GLN A 79 20.25 -2.53 14.36
C GLN A 79 18.73 -2.72 14.50
N LEU A 80 18.20 -3.89 14.14
CA LEU A 80 16.79 -4.23 14.36
C LEU A 80 16.44 -4.24 15.85
N LEU A 81 17.28 -4.87 16.69
CA LEU A 81 17.10 -4.91 18.14
C LEU A 81 17.12 -3.51 18.74
N GLU A 82 18.08 -2.66 18.31
CA GLU A 82 18.17 -1.27 18.76
C GLU A 82 16.94 -0.46 18.36
N ALA A 83 16.51 -0.55 17.10
CA ALA A 83 15.33 0.17 16.59
C ALA A 83 14.04 -0.21 17.33
N MET A 84 13.90 -1.47 17.74
CA MET A 84 12.70 -2.00 18.40
C MET A 84 12.74 -1.88 19.92
N SER A 85 13.92 -1.75 20.53
CA SER A 85 14.08 -1.78 22.00
C SER A 85 13.25 -0.73 22.75
N ALA A 86 13.04 0.43 22.14
CA ALA A 86 12.27 1.53 22.71
C ALA A 86 10.76 1.48 22.36
N GLN A 87 10.33 0.54 21.52
CA GLN A 87 8.97 0.56 20.97
C GLN A 87 7.93 -0.15 21.85
N GLY A 88 8.35 -1.02 22.79
CA GLY A 88 7.46 -1.74 23.71
C GLY A 88 6.44 -2.64 23.00
N VAL A 89 6.88 -3.29 21.92
CA VAL A 89 6.12 -4.29 21.15
C VAL A 89 7.02 -5.51 20.99
N ASP A 90 6.47 -6.70 21.24
CA ASP A 90 7.15 -7.94 20.91
C ASP A 90 7.23 -8.09 19.38
N ALA A 91 8.45 -8.26 18.89
CA ALA A 91 8.71 -8.42 17.48
C ALA A 91 9.66 -9.58 17.21
N GLU A 92 9.36 -10.33 16.17
CA GLU A 92 10.27 -11.32 15.62
C GLU A 92 11.12 -10.68 14.50
N PHE A 93 12.40 -11.03 14.46
CA PHE A 93 13.32 -10.46 13.48
C PHE A 93 13.69 -11.49 12.42
N ARG A 94 13.74 -11.03 11.17
CA ARG A 94 14.20 -11.83 10.02
C ARG A 94 15.21 -11.02 9.22
N VAL A 95 16.39 -11.59 9.05
CA VAL A 95 17.44 -11.03 8.18
C VAL A 95 17.64 -12.00 7.04
N GLU A 96 17.32 -11.56 5.84
CA GLU A 96 17.38 -12.38 4.63
C GLU A 96 18.45 -11.89 3.66
N ARG A 97 18.87 -12.73 2.74
CA ARG A 97 19.81 -12.38 1.66
C ARG A 97 19.16 -12.56 0.30
N GLY A 98 19.33 -11.60 -0.59
CA GLY A 98 18.88 -11.72 -1.98
C GLY A 98 18.08 -10.52 -2.48
N PRO A 99 17.20 -10.70 -3.49
CA PRO A 99 16.33 -9.65 -4.00
C PRO A 99 15.28 -9.27 -2.96
N PRO A 100 15.25 -8.00 -2.47
CA PRO A 100 14.43 -7.62 -1.33
C PRO A 100 12.95 -7.92 -1.51
N GLY A 101 12.37 -7.55 -2.65
CA GLY A 101 10.94 -7.75 -2.88
C GLY A 101 10.50 -9.21 -2.86
N ASP A 102 11.33 -10.13 -3.38
CA ASP A 102 11.00 -11.56 -3.41
C ASP A 102 11.17 -12.19 -2.03
N ARG A 103 12.27 -11.88 -1.32
CA ARG A 103 12.52 -12.39 0.03
C ARG A 103 11.48 -11.93 1.04
N LEU A 104 11.03 -10.67 0.96
CA LEU A 104 9.98 -10.16 1.84
C LEU A 104 8.63 -10.86 1.58
N LEU A 105 8.31 -11.22 0.34
CA LEU A 105 7.11 -12.02 0.04
C LEU A 105 7.21 -13.43 0.62
N GLU A 106 8.36 -14.08 0.51
CA GLU A 106 8.62 -15.39 1.11
C GLU A 106 8.50 -15.35 2.63
N VAL A 107 9.06 -14.32 3.29
CA VAL A 107 8.92 -14.12 4.75
C VAL A 107 7.45 -13.90 5.12
N ALA A 108 6.72 -13.05 4.37
CA ALA A 108 5.30 -12.81 4.64
C ALA A 108 4.47 -14.09 4.58
N GLU A 109 4.75 -14.96 3.63
CA GLU A 109 4.09 -16.26 3.46
C GLU A 109 4.49 -17.23 4.58
N ALA A 110 5.79 -17.38 4.86
CA ALA A 110 6.31 -18.30 5.87
C ALA A 110 5.80 -17.96 7.29
N GLU A 111 5.73 -16.68 7.63
CA GLU A 111 5.26 -16.18 8.94
C GLU A 111 3.73 -15.99 8.97
N GLY A 112 3.02 -16.28 7.90
CA GLY A 112 1.56 -16.15 7.82
C GLY A 112 1.07 -14.71 8.05
N CYS A 113 1.82 -13.71 7.58
CA CYS A 113 1.45 -12.32 7.73
C CYS A 113 0.24 -11.95 6.87
N ASP A 114 -0.68 -11.19 7.43
CA ASP A 114 -1.91 -10.74 6.76
C ASP A 114 -1.78 -9.30 6.23
N LEU A 115 -0.71 -8.59 6.57
CA LEU A 115 -0.40 -7.22 6.12
C LEU A 115 1.11 -7.03 5.97
N VAL A 116 1.53 -6.43 4.89
CA VAL A 116 2.91 -5.94 4.71
C VAL A 116 2.91 -4.42 4.86
N VAL A 117 3.78 -3.88 5.72
CA VAL A 117 4.01 -2.44 5.88
C VAL A 117 5.39 -2.10 5.34
N ALA A 118 5.48 -1.13 4.46
CA ALA A 118 6.74 -0.70 3.87
C ALA A 118 6.80 0.82 3.74
N GLY A 119 7.99 1.38 3.89
CA GLY A 119 8.26 2.79 3.63
C GLY A 119 8.49 3.06 2.14
N VAL A 120 8.29 4.30 1.71
CA VAL A 120 8.61 4.72 0.34
C VAL A 120 10.09 5.10 0.26
N ALA A 121 10.83 4.40 -0.57
CA ALA A 121 12.15 4.84 -0.98
C ALA A 121 12.00 6.03 -1.96
N ARG A 122 12.29 7.25 -1.50
CA ARG A 122 12.36 8.41 -2.38
C ARG A 122 13.74 8.49 -3.01
N HIS A 123 13.83 8.21 -4.29
CA HIS A 123 14.85 8.82 -5.12
C HIS A 123 14.26 10.12 -5.69
N GLU A 124 14.61 11.24 -5.08
CA GLU A 124 14.32 12.56 -5.64
C GLU A 124 15.27 12.82 -6.81
N SER A 125 14.91 12.32 -7.98
CA SER A 125 15.50 12.78 -9.24
C SER A 125 14.53 13.77 -9.86
N LEU A 126 14.89 15.04 -9.91
CA LEU A 126 14.15 16.12 -10.59
C LEU A 126 12.70 16.33 -10.09
N GLY A 127 12.46 16.23 -8.78
CA GLY A 127 11.14 16.54 -8.19
C GLY A 127 10.03 15.49 -8.43
N ARG A 128 10.36 14.31 -8.97
CA ARG A 128 9.47 13.16 -9.06
C ARG A 128 9.90 12.09 -8.06
N ALA A 129 8.96 11.63 -7.24
CA ALA A 129 9.19 10.47 -6.40
C ALA A 129 9.17 9.21 -7.29
N VAL A 130 10.27 8.49 -7.35
CA VAL A 130 10.32 7.18 -8.01
C VAL A 130 9.94 6.13 -6.99
N LEU A 131 8.97 5.27 -7.33
CA LEU A 131 8.60 4.14 -6.49
C LEU A 131 9.80 3.18 -6.40
N GLY A 132 10.23 2.84 -5.17
CA GLY A 132 11.33 1.90 -4.98
C GLY A 132 11.00 0.52 -5.54
N SER A 133 12.00 -0.17 -6.09
CA SER A 133 11.84 -1.50 -6.70
C SER A 133 11.20 -2.52 -5.76
N THR A 134 11.52 -2.45 -4.47
CA THR A 134 10.94 -3.32 -3.43
C THR A 134 9.44 -3.07 -3.26
N VAL A 135 9.03 -1.80 -3.12
CA VAL A 135 7.60 -1.45 -2.97
C VAL A 135 6.82 -1.78 -4.24
N ASP A 136 7.38 -1.52 -5.42
CA ASP A 136 6.76 -1.90 -6.69
C ASP A 136 6.56 -3.42 -6.77
N ARG A 137 7.57 -4.21 -6.37
CA ARG A 137 7.49 -5.67 -6.36
C ARG A 137 6.43 -6.18 -5.37
N LEU A 138 6.41 -5.63 -4.15
CA LEU A 138 5.41 -5.95 -3.12
C LEU A 138 4.00 -5.61 -3.62
N ALA A 139 3.78 -4.40 -4.13
CA ALA A 139 2.49 -3.96 -4.64
C ALA A 139 1.95 -4.84 -5.78
N ARG A 140 2.84 -5.35 -6.65
CA ARG A 140 2.45 -6.21 -7.80
C ARG A 140 2.17 -7.64 -7.39
N ARG A 141 2.89 -8.20 -6.41
CA ARG A 141 2.94 -9.64 -6.18
C ARG A 141 2.44 -10.09 -4.82
N SER A 142 2.33 -9.20 -3.84
CA SER A 142 1.86 -9.60 -2.52
C SER A 142 0.46 -10.23 -2.59
N PRO A 143 0.27 -11.42 -2.01
CA PRO A 143 -1.05 -12.01 -1.88
C PRO A 143 -1.88 -11.35 -0.78
N VAL A 144 -1.24 -10.58 0.11
CA VAL A 144 -1.85 -9.83 1.20
C VAL A 144 -1.75 -8.33 0.95
N PRO A 145 -2.60 -7.50 1.59
CA PRO A 145 -2.53 -6.05 1.46
C PRO A 145 -1.14 -5.49 1.77
N VAL A 146 -0.75 -4.45 1.05
CA VAL A 146 0.51 -3.72 1.26
C VAL A 146 0.19 -2.29 1.66
N LEU A 147 0.58 -1.89 2.85
CA LEU A 147 0.49 -0.52 3.34
C LEU A 147 1.80 0.21 3.07
N VAL A 148 1.76 1.14 2.14
CA VAL A 148 2.89 1.98 1.77
C VAL A 148 2.84 3.27 2.58
N VAL A 149 3.76 3.44 3.52
CA VAL A 149 3.78 4.53 4.50
C VAL A 149 4.63 5.70 4.01
N ARG A 150 4.06 6.90 4.06
CA ARG A 150 4.71 8.16 3.67
C ARG A 150 4.73 9.19 4.78
N GLY A 151 3.63 9.26 5.51
CA GLY A 151 3.42 10.24 6.56
C GLY A 151 4.03 9.83 7.91
N ARG A 152 4.18 10.82 8.80
CA ARG A 152 4.38 10.53 10.22
C ARG A 152 3.07 10.05 10.82
N VAL A 153 3.16 9.19 11.82
CA VAL A 153 1.99 8.76 12.57
C VAL A 153 1.38 9.96 13.31
N GLN A 154 0.11 10.27 12.98
CA GLN A 154 -0.67 11.32 13.64
C GLN A 154 -1.87 10.72 14.41
N GLY A 155 -1.91 9.41 14.53
CA GLY A 155 -3.01 8.66 15.14
C GLY A 155 -3.58 7.60 14.19
N PRO A 156 -4.72 7.00 14.55
CA PRO A 156 -5.36 6.00 13.71
C PRO A 156 -5.90 6.60 12.41
N TYR A 157 -6.02 5.80 11.37
CA TYR A 157 -6.67 6.20 10.13
C TYR A 157 -8.17 6.38 10.39
N ARG A 158 -8.68 7.58 10.18
CA ARG A 158 -10.08 7.96 10.41
C ARG A 158 -10.85 8.29 9.15
N ARG A 159 -10.15 8.62 8.06
CA ARG A 159 -10.73 9.07 6.80
C ARG A 159 -10.02 8.40 5.65
N MET A 160 -10.74 7.51 5.00
CA MET A 160 -10.24 6.76 3.85
C MET A 160 -10.78 7.32 2.55
N LEU A 161 -9.91 7.47 1.55
CA LEU A 161 -10.26 7.81 0.18
C LEU A 161 -10.02 6.59 -0.71
N VAL A 162 -11.07 6.00 -1.21
CA VAL A 162 -11.05 4.77 -2.01
C VAL A 162 -11.14 5.12 -3.49
N ALA A 163 -10.11 4.78 -4.27
CA ALA A 163 -10.17 4.84 -5.72
C ALA A 163 -11.01 3.69 -6.28
N SER A 164 -12.00 3.98 -7.10
CA SER A 164 -12.85 2.94 -7.67
C SER A 164 -13.14 3.16 -9.15
N ASP A 165 -13.09 2.07 -9.90
CA ASP A 165 -13.58 1.95 -11.27
C ASP A 165 -14.81 1.00 -11.34
N TRP A 166 -15.43 0.75 -10.21
CA TRP A 166 -16.56 -0.16 -10.02
C TRP A 166 -16.25 -1.64 -10.28
N SER A 167 -14.97 -2.01 -10.42
CA SER A 167 -14.54 -3.40 -10.63
C SER A 167 -14.68 -4.25 -9.37
N ALA A 168 -14.65 -5.56 -9.56
CA ALA A 168 -14.61 -6.52 -8.45
C ALA A 168 -13.30 -6.40 -7.63
N SER A 169 -12.21 -5.91 -8.24
CA SER A 169 -10.96 -5.65 -7.53
C SER A 169 -11.08 -4.43 -6.62
N ALA A 170 -11.72 -3.35 -7.08
CA ALA A 170 -12.02 -2.18 -6.25
C ALA A 170 -12.99 -2.53 -5.10
N GLU A 171 -13.99 -3.39 -5.36
CA GLU A 171 -14.90 -3.90 -4.33
C GLU A 171 -14.12 -4.67 -3.26
N HIS A 172 -13.24 -5.58 -3.67
CA HIS A 172 -12.39 -6.33 -2.73
C HIS A 172 -11.49 -5.39 -1.92
N ALA A 173 -10.88 -4.39 -2.54
CA ALA A 173 -10.04 -3.42 -1.85
C ALA A 173 -10.83 -2.60 -0.81
N MET A 174 -12.02 -2.14 -1.16
CA MET A 174 -12.89 -1.41 -0.23
C MET A 174 -13.32 -2.28 0.95
N ARG A 175 -13.75 -3.54 0.69
CA ARG A 175 -14.13 -4.48 1.76
C ARG A 175 -12.97 -4.79 2.70
N THR A 176 -11.77 -5.01 2.16
CA THR A 176 -10.54 -5.23 2.93
C THR A 176 -10.24 -4.03 3.82
N ALA A 177 -10.26 -2.81 3.27
CA ALA A 177 -10.01 -1.61 4.03
C ALA A 177 -11.04 -1.39 5.15
N MET A 178 -12.33 -1.65 4.90
CA MET A 178 -13.39 -1.58 5.92
C MET A 178 -13.17 -2.59 7.05
N ALA A 179 -12.73 -3.81 6.73
CA ALA A 179 -12.45 -4.83 7.72
C ALA A 179 -11.25 -4.46 8.61
N MET A 180 -10.19 -3.89 8.01
CA MET A 180 -9.00 -3.44 8.74
C MET A 180 -9.25 -2.18 9.57
N PHE A 181 -10.04 -1.24 9.06
CA PHE A 181 -10.27 0.08 9.64
C PHE A 181 -11.78 0.39 9.80
N PRO A 182 -12.51 -0.37 10.62
CA PRO A 182 -13.98 -0.33 10.66
C PRO A 182 -14.57 0.99 11.19
N GLN A 183 -13.76 1.84 11.83
CA GLN A 183 -14.19 3.12 12.39
C GLN A 183 -13.89 4.31 11.46
N SER A 184 -13.31 4.07 10.29
CA SER A 184 -12.95 5.13 9.37
C SER A 184 -14.16 5.58 8.54
N ALA A 185 -14.31 6.89 8.39
CA ALA A 185 -15.21 7.47 7.39
C ALA A 185 -14.65 7.18 5.98
N ILE A 186 -15.53 6.86 5.04
CA ILE A 186 -15.16 6.43 3.70
C ILE A 186 -15.67 7.44 2.69
N THR A 187 -14.78 7.85 1.79
CA THR A 187 -15.12 8.53 0.54
C THR A 187 -14.68 7.66 -0.62
N VAL A 188 -15.61 7.31 -1.49
CA VAL A 188 -15.32 6.63 -2.76
C VAL A 188 -15.20 7.68 -3.85
N LEU A 189 -14.09 7.68 -4.57
CA LEU A 189 -13.83 8.58 -5.67
C LEU A 189 -13.73 7.81 -6.99
N HIS A 190 -14.49 8.25 -7.98
CA HIS A 190 -14.45 7.77 -9.36
C HIS A 190 -14.17 8.90 -10.33
N GLY A 191 -13.16 8.71 -11.18
CA GLY A 191 -12.88 9.58 -12.31
C GLY A 191 -13.41 8.97 -13.60
N TYR A 192 -14.13 9.76 -14.41
CA TYR A 192 -14.63 9.31 -15.70
C TYR A 192 -14.17 10.23 -16.84
N GLU A 193 -14.03 9.67 -18.00
CA GLU A 193 -13.73 10.41 -19.23
C GLU A 193 -14.89 10.32 -20.22
N VAL A 194 -15.13 11.40 -20.95
CA VAL A 194 -16.12 11.43 -22.03
C VAL A 194 -15.40 11.70 -23.33
N PRO A 195 -15.47 10.80 -24.30
CA PRO A 195 -14.94 11.06 -25.65
C PRO A 195 -15.67 12.24 -26.27
N MET A 196 -14.95 13.29 -26.68
CA MET A 196 -15.54 14.58 -27.05
C MET A 196 -15.33 15.00 -28.51
N ALA A 197 -14.99 14.10 -29.40
CA ALA A 197 -14.82 14.43 -30.80
C ALA A 197 -16.19 14.70 -31.49
N GLY A 198 -16.43 15.93 -31.89
CA GLY A 198 -17.45 16.26 -32.87
C GLY A 198 -18.88 16.58 -32.41
N LEU A 199 -19.11 16.82 -31.11
CA LEU A 199 -20.45 17.14 -30.59
C LEU A 199 -20.74 18.65 -30.54
N MET A 200 -21.96 19.08 -30.94
CA MET A 200 -22.46 20.43 -30.71
C MET A 200 -22.63 20.69 -29.20
N ASP A 201 -22.46 21.96 -28.75
CA ASP A 201 -22.40 22.32 -27.32
C ASP A 201 -23.59 21.85 -26.49
N THR A 202 -24.83 22.03 -26.97
CA THR A 202 -26.06 21.60 -26.24
C THR A 202 -26.16 20.07 -26.09
N THR A 203 -25.78 19.33 -27.11
CA THR A 203 -25.76 17.84 -27.04
C THR A 203 -24.68 17.36 -26.12
N ARG A 204 -23.58 18.09 -26.02
CA ARG A 204 -22.45 17.80 -25.12
C ARG A 204 -22.83 17.94 -23.66
N GLU A 205 -23.50 19.01 -23.26
CA GLU A 205 -23.94 19.20 -21.87
C GLU A 205 -24.91 18.10 -21.42
N GLN A 206 -25.88 17.76 -22.25
CA GLN A 206 -26.83 16.69 -21.98
C GLN A 206 -26.11 15.32 -21.84
N MET A 207 -25.15 15.05 -22.70
CA MET A 207 -24.37 13.81 -22.64
C MET A 207 -23.49 13.76 -21.39
N LEU A 208 -22.86 14.88 -21.00
CA LEU A 208 -22.06 14.98 -19.78
C LEU A 208 -22.91 14.73 -18.52
N ALA A 209 -24.10 15.31 -18.47
CA ALA A 209 -25.05 15.09 -17.37
C ALA A 209 -25.46 13.62 -17.30
N ALA A 210 -25.85 13.01 -18.43
CA ALA A 210 -26.26 11.61 -18.48
C ALA A 210 -25.16 10.64 -18.06
N VAL A 211 -23.91 10.87 -18.49
CA VAL A 211 -22.75 10.04 -18.10
C VAL A 211 -22.48 10.19 -16.60
N ARG A 212 -22.56 11.40 -16.06
CA ARG A 212 -22.41 11.64 -14.62
C ARG A 212 -23.49 10.94 -13.80
N ASP A 213 -24.74 11.07 -14.21
CA ASP A 213 -25.88 10.46 -13.51
C ASP A 213 -25.77 8.92 -13.54
N GLN A 214 -25.35 8.35 -14.65
CA GLN A 214 -25.09 6.92 -14.75
C GLN A 214 -23.94 6.49 -13.82
N ALA A 215 -22.82 7.21 -13.83
CA ALA A 215 -21.69 6.90 -12.94
C ALA A 215 -22.04 7.05 -11.46
N LEU A 216 -22.94 7.98 -11.10
CA LEU A 216 -23.49 8.09 -9.73
C LEU A 216 -24.37 6.90 -9.38
N ALA A 217 -25.20 6.41 -10.31
CA ALA A 217 -26.01 5.22 -10.12
C ALA A 217 -25.16 3.98 -9.92
N ASP A 218 -24.19 3.75 -10.82
CA ASP A 218 -23.23 2.64 -10.74
C ASP A 218 -22.43 2.68 -9.42
N GLY A 219 -22.06 3.89 -8.98
CA GLY A 219 -21.35 4.09 -7.71
C GLY A 219 -22.18 3.71 -6.49
N ARG A 220 -23.50 4.02 -6.47
CA ARG A 220 -24.39 3.60 -5.39
C ARG A 220 -24.55 2.08 -5.36
N GLU A 221 -24.68 1.44 -6.52
CA GLU A 221 -24.72 -0.01 -6.62
C GLU A 221 -23.40 -0.66 -6.16
N PHE A 222 -22.27 -0.09 -6.55
CA PHE A 222 -20.95 -0.54 -6.07
C PHE A 222 -20.86 -0.46 -4.54
N ILE A 223 -21.25 0.66 -3.93
CA ILE A 223 -21.24 0.82 -2.48
C ILE A 223 -22.18 -0.19 -1.82
N ALA A 224 -23.37 -0.43 -2.39
CA ALA A 224 -24.32 -1.42 -1.88
C ALA A 224 -23.72 -2.84 -1.89
N ARG A 225 -23.01 -3.21 -2.97
CA ARG A 225 -22.30 -4.49 -3.03
C ARG A 225 -21.21 -4.62 -1.98
N CYS A 226 -20.50 -3.52 -1.67
CA CYS A 226 -19.46 -3.52 -0.62
C CYS A 226 -20.01 -3.73 0.79
N GLN A 227 -21.29 -3.52 1.03
CA GLN A 227 -21.98 -3.72 2.31
C GLN A 227 -21.33 -2.97 3.48
N PRO A 228 -21.18 -1.63 3.41
CA PRO A 228 -20.61 -0.87 4.51
C PRO A 228 -21.47 -0.99 5.79
N PRO A 229 -20.87 -1.05 6.98
CA PRO A 229 -21.59 -1.28 8.24
C PRO A 229 -22.70 -0.27 8.53
N GLY A 230 -22.55 0.99 8.08
CA GLY A 230 -23.57 2.03 8.20
C GLY A 230 -24.54 2.13 7.03
N GLY A 231 -24.52 1.16 6.09
CA GLY A 231 -25.29 1.21 4.86
C GLY A 231 -24.71 2.19 3.82
N VAL A 232 -25.35 2.25 2.65
CA VAL A 232 -24.87 3.09 1.51
C VAL A 232 -24.75 4.57 1.91
N GLY A 233 -25.63 5.07 2.73
CA GLY A 233 -25.66 6.48 3.18
C GLY A 233 -24.50 6.87 4.11
N SER A 234 -23.76 5.90 4.64
CA SER A 234 -22.56 6.17 5.47
C SER A 234 -21.30 6.44 4.66
N VAL A 235 -21.33 6.26 3.33
CA VAL A 235 -20.22 6.43 2.43
C VAL A 235 -20.44 7.65 1.55
N SER A 236 -19.47 8.56 1.54
CA SER A 236 -19.47 9.69 0.60
C SER A 236 -19.08 9.21 -0.79
N LEU A 237 -19.82 9.63 -1.81
CA LEU A 237 -19.55 9.31 -3.20
C LEU A 237 -19.18 10.57 -3.98
N VAL A 238 -17.99 10.56 -4.57
CA VAL A 238 -17.47 11.63 -5.43
C VAL A 238 -17.27 11.07 -6.83
N VAL A 239 -17.96 11.63 -7.80
CA VAL A 239 -17.87 11.25 -9.22
C VAL A 239 -17.55 12.50 -10.00
N GLU A 240 -16.36 12.53 -10.57
CA GLU A 240 -15.85 13.72 -11.28
C GLU A 240 -15.24 13.34 -12.63
N ARG A 241 -15.27 14.30 -13.53
CA ARG A 241 -14.64 14.13 -14.85
C ARG A 241 -13.15 14.38 -14.75
N GLY A 242 -12.34 13.41 -15.18
CA GLY A 242 -10.88 13.55 -15.28
C GLY A 242 -10.11 12.30 -14.87
N ASP A 243 -8.79 12.41 -14.91
CA ASP A 243 -7.88 11.35 -14.49
C ASP A 243 -8.05 11.05 -12.99
N PRO A 244 -8.32 9.79 -12.60
CA PRO A 244 -8.57 9.43 -11.21
C PRO A 244 -7.42 9.77 -10.26
N SER A 245 -6.15 9.62 -10.70
CA SER A 245 -4.99 9.92 -9.86
C SER A 245 -4.85 11.41 -9.59
N LEU A 246 -5.12 12.25 -10.58
CA LEU A 246 -5.15 13.70 -10.41
C LEU A 246 -6.30 14.12 -9.49
N LEU A 247 -7.50 13.58 -9.70
CA LEU A 247 -8.68 13.89 -8.87
C LEU A 247 -8.47 13.49 -7.40
N MET A 248 -7.86 12.33 -7.12
CA MET A 248 -7.54 11.93 -5.76
C MET A 248 -6.53 12.88 -5.10
N ARG A 249 -5.51 13.33 -5.84
CA ARG A 249 -4.53 14.32 -5.34
C ARG A 249 -5.22 15.66 -5.04
N MET A 250 -6.07 16.13 -5.93
CA MET A 250 -6.85 17.36 -5.72
C MET A 250 -7.78 17.23 -4.51
N TYR A 251 -8.48 16.10 -4.38
CA TYR A 251 -9.34 15.85 -3.23
C TYR A 251 -8.54 15.86 -1.92
N ALA A 252 -7.42 15.15 -1.87
CA ALA A 252 -6.56 15.08 -0.69
C ALA A 252 -5.89 16.43 -0.34
N SER A 253 -5.78 17.37 -1.28
CA SER A 253 -5.28 18.72 -1.01
C SER A 253 -6.34 19.64 -0.41
N GLN A 254 -7.63 19.35 -0.61
CA GLN A 254 -8.75 20.17 -0.16
C GLN A 254 -9.44 19.60 1.09
N TYR A 255 -9.42 18.30 1.25
CA TYR A 255 -10.10 17.62 2.34
C TYR A 255 -9.11 16.77 3.14
N PRO A 256 -9.34 16.65 4.45
CA PRO A 256 -8.50 15.80 5.27
C PRO A 256 -8.70 14.32 4.93
N VAL A 257 -7.65 13.66 4.50
CA VAL A 257 -7.57 12.23 4.21
C VAL A 257 -6.36 11.64 4.91
N ASP A 258 -6.54 10.51 5.56
CA ASP A 258 -5.47 9.85 6.32
C ASP A 258 -4.89 8.64 5.55
N LEU A 259 -5.72 7.96 4.74
CA LEU A 259 -5.38 6.75 4.02
C LEU A 259 -6.01 6.73 2.63
N ALA A 260 -5.22 6.52 1.59
CA ALA A 260 -5.74 6.15 0.28
C ALA A 260 -5.84 4.63 0.16
N VAL A 261 -6.87 4.16 -0.54
CA VAL A 261 -7.09 2.73 -0.80
C VAL A 261 -7.22 2.52 -2.30
N VAL A 262 -6.46 1.58 -2.83
CA VAL A 262 -6.43 1.28 -4.26
C VAL A 262 -6.30 -0.22 -4.51
N ALA A 263 -7.01 -0.72 -5.52
CA ALA A 263 -6.81 -2.06 -6.03
C ALA A 263 -5.61 -2.11 -6.99
N THR A 264 -4.90 -3.22 -7.04
CA THR A 264 -3.77 -3.41 -7.98
C THR A 264 -4.22 -3.39 -9.44
N HIS A 265 -5.44 -3.84 -9.73
CA HIS A 265 -5.99 -3.98 -11.08
C HIS A 265 -7.37 -3.34 -11.18
N GLY A 266 -7.67 -2.73 -12.34
CA GLY A 266 -8.98 -2.23 -12.71
C GLY A 266 -9.66 -3.11 -13.75
N ARG A 267 -10.72 -2.58 -14.40
CA ARG A 267 -11.50 -3.27 -15.45
C ARG A 267 -10.70 -3.75 -16.66
N SER A 268 -9.56 -3.11 -16.95
CA SER A 268 -8.77 -3.34 -18.17
C SER A 268 -7.55 -4.25 -17.98
N ALA A 269 -7.36 -4.85 -16.82
CA ALA A 269 -6.18 -5.69 -16.58
C ALA A 269 -6.33 -7.06 -17.24
N LEU A 270 -5.49 -7.32 -18.23
CA LEU A 270 -5.41 -8.59 -18.96
C LEU A 270 -4.39 -9.58 -18.37
N LEU A 271 -3.55 -9.15 -17.44
CA LEU A 271 -2.49 -9.96 -16.82
C LEU A 271 -2.42 -9.69 -15.32
N ASP A 272 -2.47 -10.74 -14.52
CA ASP A 272 -2.46 -10.74 -13.04
C ASP A 272 -1.18 -10.19 -12.38
N VAL A 273 -0.17 -9.82 -13.14
CA VAL A 273 1.15 -9.40 -12.63
C VAL A 273 1.43 -7.90 -12.79
N MET A 274 0.56 -7.16 -13.48
CA MET A 274 0.78 -5.74 -13.76
C MET A 274 0.05 -4.85 -12.76
N LEU A 275 0.73 -3.88 -12.16
CA LEU A 275 0.11 -2.81 -11.38
C LEU A 275 -0.61 -1.85 -12.32
N GLY A 276 -1.89 -1.58 -12.07
CA GLY A 276 -2.68 -0.66 -12.87
C GLY A 276 -2.10 0.77 -12.86
N SER A 277 -2.28 1.50 -13.95
CA SER A 277 -1.70 2.84 -14.12
C SER A 277 -2.14 3.84 -13.04
N VAL A 278 -3.37 3.74 -12.55
CA VAL A 278 -3.87 4.59 -11.45
C VAL A 278 -3.15 4.23 -10.15
N ALA A 279 -3.06 2.93 -9.81
CA ALA A 279 -2.36 2.48 -8.61
C ALA A 279 -0.89 2.91 -8.62
N GLN A 280 -0.21 2.74 -9.76
CA GLN A 280 1.18 3.14 -9.90
C GLN A 280 1.36 4.66 -9.69
N ARG A 281 0.56 5.50 -10.37
CA ARG A 281 0.63 6.96 -10.21
C ARG A 281 0.30 7.42 -8.80
N LEU A 282 -0.66 6.78 -8.14
CA LEU A 282 -0.98 7.10 -6.74
C LEU A 282 0.18 6.74 -5.83
N LEU A 283 0.83 5.60 -6.04
CA LEU A 283 2.03 5.20 -5.29
C LEU A 283 3.25 6.08 -5.60
N GLU A 284 3.32 6.73 -6.73
CA GLU A 284 4.40 7.67 -7.06
C GLU A 284 4.13 9.07 -6.50
N ASP A 285 2.92 9.59 -6.67
CA ASP A 285 2.62 11.01 -6.56
C ASP A 285 1.78 11.42 -5.33
N LEU A 286 0.99 10.49 -4.75
CA LEU A 286 0.08 10.85 -3.67
C LEU A 286 0.85 10.99 -2.35
N PRO A 287 0.76 12.14 -1.64
CA PRO A 287 1.51 12.38 -0.39
C PRO A 287 0.83 11.74 0.84
N LEU A 288 0.11 10.65 0.67
CA LEU A 288 -0.62 9.94 1.72
C LEU A 288 -0.13 8.50 1.87
N ASP A 289 -0.34 7.94 3.04
CA ASP A 289 -0.24 6.49 3.21
C ASP A 289 -1.25 5.80 2.29
N THR A 290 -0.83 4.73 1.62
CA THR A 290 -1.64 4.06 0.60
C THR A 290 -1.73 2.58 0.87
N LEU A 291 -2.95 2.06 1.05
CA LEU A 291 -3.24 0.64 1.12
C LEU A 291 -3.48 0.10 -0.29
N VAL A 292 -2.60 -0.76 -0.73
CA VAL A 292 -2.70 -1.46 -2.02
C VAL A 292 -3.25 -2.85 -1.76
N VAL A 293 -4.35 -3.18 -2.42
CA VAL A 293 -5.02 -4.47 -2.22
C VAL A 293 -5.10 -5.22 -3.54
N ARG A 294 -4.62 -6.46 -3.54
CA ARG A 294 -4.75 -7.37 -4.66
C ARG A 294 -5.93 -8.30 -4.43
N LYS A 295 -6.78 -8.43 -5.44
CA LYS A 295 -7.82 -9.47 -5.41
C LYS A 295 -7.15 -10.83 -5.68
N PRO A 296 -7.39 -11.86 -4.86
CA PRO A 296 -6.91 -13.21 -5.15
C PRO A 296 -7.41 -13.69 -6.51
N SER A 297 -6.56 -14.36 -7.29
CA SER A 297 -6.95 -15.03 -8.53
C SER A 297 -7.90 -16.18 -8.22
N ALA A 298 -8.90 -16.41 -9.05
CA ALA A 298 -9.86 -17.49 -8.86
C ALA A 298 -9.21 -18.89 -9.01
N ASP A 299 -8.00 -18.96 -9.58
CA ASP A 299 -7.27 -20.21 -9.86
C ASP A 299 -6.39 -20.70 -8.69
N ALA A 300 -6.45 -20.07 -7.53
CA ALA A 300 -5.65 -20.42 -6.34
C ALA A 300 -6.44 -21.24 -5.30
N SER A 301 -7.51 -21.94 -5.73
CA SER A 301 -8.36 -22.78 -4.86
C SER A 301 -8.16 -24.26 -5.14
#